data_310e0988e78534797c4e4a0fea9f1df6
#
_entry.id   310e0988e78534797c4e4a0fea9f1df6
#
_cell.length_a   1.000
_cell.length_b   1.000
_cell.length_c   1.000
_cell.angle_alpha   90.00
_cell.angle_beta   90.00
_cell.angle_gamma   90.00
#
_symmetry.space_group_name_H-M   'P 1'
#
loop_
_entity.id
_entity.type
_entity.pdbx_description
1 polymer ?
#
loop_
_entity_poly.entity_id
_entity_poly.type
_entity_poly.pdbx_seq_one_letter_code
_entity_poly.pdbx_strand_id
1 'polypeptide(L)'
;MASIGQASVAHISGGELLEAGYPTIHAVGRASDEEPRLIDLRWGSLKAPKVTLIGKGVCFDSGGLDLKPSDNMLLMKKDMGGAAHVLALAKFIMEAELDIRLRVLIPAVENSVSGSAFRPGDVIKTRSGKTVEIGNTDAEGRLILCDALAEASQESPGLMIDIATLTGAARVALGTEVAAMFTNNEELAEELSNQSVVQQDPLWRLPLWGG
;
A
#
# COMPACT_ATOMS: atom_id res chain seq x y z
N MET A 1 3.16 8.52 -16.40
CA MET A 1 4.28 8.11 -15.51
C MET A 1 5.43 7.48 -16.30
N ALA A 2 5.24 6.38 -17.01
CA ALA A 2 6.32 5.74 -17.78
C ALA A 2 7.01 6.65 -18.82
N SER A 3 6.32 7.66 -19.36
CA SER A 3 6.89 8.66 -20.27
C SER A 3 7.72 9.73 -19.58
N ILE A 4 7.67 9.84 -18.26
CA ILE A 4 8.47 10.76 -17.47
C ILE A 4 9.77 10.06 -17.11
N GLY A 5 10.90 10.57 -17.60
CA GLY A 5 12.23 10.13 -17.19
C GLY A 5 12.61 8.68 -17.51
N GLN A 6 11.99 8.02 -18.51
CA GLN A 6 12.29 6.64 -18.91
C GLN A 6 12.03 5.59 -17.82
N ALA A 7 11.02 5.77 -16.98
CA ALA A 7 10.61 4.77 -16.02
C ALA A 7 10.10 3.49 -16.70
N SER A 8 10.46 2.33 -16.19
CA SER A 8 9.88 1.06 -16.59
C SER A 8 8.68 0.71 -15.70
N VAL A 9 7.63 0.14 -16.30
CA VAL A 9 6.45 -0.33 -15.56
C VAL A 9 6.14 -1.75 -16.00
N ALA A 10 6.02 -2.64 -15.04
CA ALA A 10 5.53 -4.01 -15.22
C ALA A 10 4.32 -4.24 -14.31
N HIS A 11 3.50 -5.24 -14.63
CA HIS A 11 2.45 -5.70 -13.74
C HIS A 11 2.25 -7.20 -13.87
N ILE A 12 1.71 -7.79 -12.81
CA ILE A 12 1.27 -9.18 -12.73
C ILE A 12 -0.20 -9.14 -12.34
N SER A 13 -1.07 -9.95 -12.96
CA SER A 13 -2.51 -9.90 -12.71
C SER A 13 -3.15 -11.28 -12.55
N GLY A 14 -4.32 -11.31 -11.94
CA GLY A 14 -5.17 -12.49 -11.84
C GLY A 14 -4.44 -13.70 -11.23
N GLY A 15 -4.55 -14.85 -11.90
CA GLY A 15 -3.94 -16.10 -11.47
C GLY A 15 -2.41 -16.09 -11.43
N GLU A 16 -1.76 -15.28 -12.26
CA GLU A 16 -0.30 -15.12 -12.26
C GLU A 16 0.23 -14.62 -10.91
N LEU A 17 -0.59 -13.89 -10.13
CA LEU A 17 -0.22 -13.47 -8.77
C LEU A 17 0.05 -14.66 -7.85
N LEU A 18 -0.71 -15.76 -7.97
CA LEU A 18 -0.48 -16.97 -7.18
C LEU A 18 0.84 -17.66 -7.58
N GLU A 19 1.09 -17.76 -8.87
CA GLU A 19 2.31 -18.37 -9.42
C GLU A 19 3.55 -17.58 -9.02
N ALA A 20 3.44 -16.25 -9.01
CA ALA A 20 4.50 -15.34 -8.60
C ALA A 20 4.62 -15.17 -7.06
N GLY A 21 3.74 -15.81 -6.27
CA GLY A 21 3.78 -15.82 -4.81
C GLY A 21 3.23 -14.56 -4.14
N TYR A 22 2.14 -13.99 -4.66
CA TYR A 22 1.38 -12.89 -4.06
C TYR A 22 -0.05 -13.30 -3.68
N PRO A 23 -0.20 -14.31 -2.80
CA PRO A 23 -1.50 -14.92 -2.52
C PRO A 23 -2.47 -14.01 -1.78
N THR A 24 -1.99 -13.05 -0.97
CA THR A 24 -2.89 -12.15 -0.24
C THR A 24 -3.45 -11.06 -1.15
N ILE A 25 -2.70 -10.58 -2.13
CA ILE A 25 -3.20 -9.65 -3.16
C ILE A 25 -4.28 -10.35 -3.99
N HIS A 26 -4.00 -11.58 -4.44
CA HIS A 26 -4.98 -12.38 -5.17
C HIS A 26 -6.26 -12.64 -4.35
N ALA A 27 -6.12 -13.05 -3.09
CA ALA A 27 -7.25 -13.41 -2.24
C ALA A 27 -8.23 -12.25 -2.06
N VAL A 28 -7.73 -11.02 -1.85
CA VAL A 28 -8.59 -9.84 -1.70
C VAL A 28 -9.32 -9.51 -3.00
N GLY A 29 -8.64 -9.53 -4.13
CA GLY A 29 -9.21 -9.06 -5.40
C GLY A 29 -9.96 -10.10 -6.21
N ARG A 30 -9.88 -11.40 -5.86
CA ARG A 30 -10.46 -12.49 -6.68
C ARG A 30 -12.00 -12.49 -6.76
N ALA A 31 -12.67 -11.69 -5.94
CA ALA A 31 -14.13 -11.60 -5.93
C ALA A 31 -14.69 -10.57 -6.91
N SER A 32 -13.84 -9.69 -7.43
CA SER A 32 -14.22 -8.70 -8.45
C SER A 32 -14.17 -9.30 -9.86
N ASP A 33 -14.97 -8.73 -10.77
CA ASP A 33 -14.87 -9.00 -12.20
C ASP A 33 -13.57 -8.43 -12.81
N GLU A 34 -12.98 -7.42 -12.16
CA GLU A 34 -11.67 -6.87 -12.51
C GLU A 34 -10.56 -7.63 -11.77
N GLU A 35 -9.60 -8.15 -12.52
CA GLU A 35 -8.49 -8.91 -11.95
C GLU A 35 -7.62 -8.07 -11.01
N PRO A 36 -7.23 -8.64 -9.83
CA PRO A 36 -6.24 -8.02 -8.96
C PRO A 36 -4.89 -7.91 -9.66
N ARG A 37 -4.11 -6.86 -9.33
CA ARG A 37 -2.82 -6.59 -9.96
C ARG A 37 -1.78 -6.16 -8.94
N LEU A 38 -0.53 -6.50 -9.20
CA LEU A 38 0.62 -5.85 -8.58
C LEU A 38 1.36 -5.07 -9.68
N ILE A 39 1.43 -3.76 -9.52
CA ILE A 39 2.13 -2.84 -10.43
C ILE A 39 3.51 -2.54 -9.82
N ASP A 40 4.58 -2.71 -10.60
CA ASP A 40 5.98 -2.43 -10.22
C ASP A 40 6.54 -1.38 -11.20
N LEU A 41 6.75 -0.16 -10.69
CA LEU A 41 7.42 0.91 -11.42
C LEU A 41 8.86 1.04 -10.92
N ARG A 42 9.81 1.18 -11.85
CA ARG A 42 11.24 1.35 -11.53
C ARG A 42 11.83 2.50 -12.31
N TRP A 43 12.66 3.29 -11.63
CA TRP A 43 13.33 4.44 -12.20
C TRP A 43 14.67 4.70 -11.53
N GLY A 44 15.58 5.40 -12.25
CA GLY A 44 16.86 5.87 -11.75
C GLY A 44 18.00 4.88 -11.92
N SER A 45 19.19 5.28 -11.48
CA SER A 45 20.42 4.52 -11.65
C SER A 45 20.46 3.30 -10.74
N LEU A 46 20.91 2.16 -11.28
CA LEU A 46 21.11 0.92 -10.49
C LEU A 46 22.17 1.07 -9.38
N LYS A 47 23.05 2.09 -9.47
CA LYS A 47 24.11 2.36 -8.51
C LYS A 47 23.68 3.32 -7.39
N ALA A 48 22.59 4.06 -7.59
CA ALA A 48 22.08 5.03 -6.63
C ALA A 48 21.41 4.35 -5.40
N PRO A 49 21.28 5.07 -4.28
CA PRO A 49 20.58 4.58 -3.09
C PRO A 49 19.15 4.11 -3.41
N LYS A 50 18.78 2.94 -2.87
CA LYS A 50 17.47 2.35 -3.11
C LYS A 50 16.41 2.99 -2.22
N VAL A 51 15.34 3.47 -2.84
CA VAL A 51 14.12 3.94 -2.17
C VAL A 51 12.93 3.18 -2.73
N THR A 52 12.11 2.59 -1.85
CA THR A 52 10.90 1.89 -2.26
C THR A 52 9.67 2.53 -1.63
N LEU A 53 8.70 2.86 -2.48
CA LEU A 53 7.40 3.38 -2.09
C LEU A 53 6.35 2.30 -2.34
N ILE A 54 5.43 2.12 -1.39
CA ILE A 54 4.36 1.14 -1.51
C ILE A 54 3.04 1.85 -1.25
N GLY A 55 2.07 1.70 -2.16
CA GLY A 55 0.78 2.37 -2.04
C GLY A 55 -0.39 1.41 -2.01
N LYS A 56 -1.24 1.48 -0.97
CA LYS A 56 -2.52 0.75 -0.95
C LYS A 56 -3.37 1.21 -2.13
N GLY A 57 -3.73 0.28 -3.02
CA GLY A 57 -4.48 0.52 -4.24
C GLY A 57 -5.84 -0.19 -4.27
N VAL A 58 -6.64 -0.10 -3.20
CA VAL A 58 -8.01 -0.64 -3.20
C VAL A 58 -8.90 0.32 -3.99
N CYS A 59 -9.26 -0.05 -5.21
CA CYS A 59 -10.01 0.80 -6.14
C CYS A 59 -11.42 1.11 -5.65
N PHE A 60 -12.05 0.12 -5.01
CA PHE A 60 -13.27 0.28 -4.23
C PHE A 60 -13.29 -0.76 -3.10
N ASP A 61 -13.75 -0.36 -1.93
CA ASP A 61 -13.85 -1.24 -0.77
C ASP A 61 -15.29 -1.37 -0.29
N SER A 62 -15.91 -2.52 -0.59
CA SER A 62 -17.24 -2.87 -0.07
C SER A 62 -17.19 -3.41 1.36
N GLY A 63 -15.99 -3.73 1.87
CA GLY A 63 -15.78 -4.52 3.08
C GLY A 63 -15.69 -6.03 2.80
N GLY A 64 -15.94 -6.47 1.59
CA GLY A 64 -16.06 -7.88 1.28
C GLY A 64 -17.29 -8.51 1.94
N LEU A 65 -17.18 -9.74 2.45
CA LEU A 65 -18.30 -10.41 3.13
C LEU A 65 -18.68 -9.76 4.47
N ASP A 66 -17.74 -9.10 5.15
CA ASP A 66 -18.01 -8.19 6.26
C ASP A 66 -18.42 -6.81 5.72
N LEU A 67 -19.56 -6.79 5.05
CA LEU A 67 -20.06 -5.67 4.25
C LEU A 67 -20.20 -4.39 5.09
N LYS A 68 -19.64 -3.30 4.57
CA LYS A 68 -19.72 -1.99 5.22
C LYS A 68 -21.18 -1.49 5.29
N PRO A 69 -21.54 -0.77 6.37
CA PRO A 69 -22.74 0.07 6.37
C PRO A 69 -22.71 1.10 5.21
N SER A 70 -23.89 1.44 4.67
CA SER A 70 -24.02 2.34 3.51
C SER A 70 -23.24 3.64 3.65
N ASP A 71 -23.33 4.28 4.82
CA ASP A 71 -22.65 5.55 5.10
C ASP A 71 -21.12 5.43 5.07
N ASN A 72 -20.58 4.29 5.52
CA ASN A 72 -19.15 4.02 5.49
C ASN A 72 -18.66 3.65 4.09
N MET A 73 -19.52 3.00 3.28
CA MET A 73 -19.17 2.57 1.93
C MET A 73 -19.17 3.73 0.92
N LEU A 74 -19.98 4.75 1.15
CA LEU A 74 -20.27 5.85 0.21
C LEU A 74 -19.01 6.48 -0.41
N LEU A 75 -17.94 6.62 0.36
CA LEU A 75 -16.70 7.28 -0.08
C LEU A 75 -15.56 6.29 -0.40
N MET A 76 -15.83 4.99 -0.48
CA MET A 76 -14.76 3.98 -0.60
C MET A 76 -14.02 3.96 -1.96
N LYS A 77 -14.44 4.77 -2.94
CA LYS A 77 -13.60 5.12 -4.10
C LYS A 77 -12.29 5.82 -3.70
N LYS A 78 -12.19 6.37 -2.48
CA LYS A 78 -10.98 7.00 -1.92
C LYS A 78 -9.93 5.99 -1.47
N ASP A 79 -10.25 4.71 -1.43
CA ASP A 79 -9.44 3.70 -0.74
C ASP A 79 -8.16 3.28 -1.50
N MET A 80 -7.96 3.91 -2.64
CA MET A 80 -6.72 3.95 -3.43
C MET A 80 -5.84 5.17 -3.12
N GLY A 81 -6.15 5.94 -2.09
CA GLY A 81 -5.42 7.15 -1.74
C GLY A 81 -3.92 6.91 -1.49
N GLY A 82 -3.56 5.77 -0.91
CA GLY A 82 -2.15 5.38 -0.76
C GLY A 82 -1.43 5.26 -2.10
N ALA A 83 -2.03 4.58 -3.07
CA ALA A 83 -1.49 4.46 -4.42
C ALA A 83 -1.37 5.83 -5.12
N ALA A 84 -2.37 6.69 -4.97
CA ALA A 84 -2.34 8.03 -5.54
C ALA A 84 -1.17 8.86 -4.98
N HIS A 85 -0.93 8.81 -3.66
CA HIS A 85 0.19 9.51 -3.02
C HIS A 85 1.55 9.02 -3.48
N VAL A 86 1.79 7.70 -3.50
CA VAL A 86 3.10 7.18 -3.95
C VAL A 86 3.35 7.46 -5.43
N LEU A 87 2.31 7.52 -6.27
CA LEU A 87 2.45 7.94 -7.66
C LEU A 87 2.80 9.42 -7.78
N ALA A 88 2.17 10.29 -6.98
CA ALA A 88 2.50 11.72 -6.95
C ALA A 88 3.94 11.93 -6.47
N LEU A 89 4.36 11.26 -5.38
CA LEU A 89 5.74 11.31 -4.90
C LEU A 89 6.73 10.82 -5.95
N ALA A 90 6.44 9.69 -6.60
CA ALA A 90 7.27 9.17 -7.67
C ALA A 90 7.44 10.17 -8.81
N LYS A 91 6.34 10.86 -9.19
CA LYS A 91 6.39 11.92 -10.19
C LYS A 91 7.32 13.07 -9.76
N PHE A 92 7.16 13.57 -8.53
CA PHE A 92 8.01 14.66 -8.02
C PHE A 92 9.49 14.25 -7.94
N ILE A 93 9.79 13.04 -7.48
CA ILE A 93 11.14 12.49 -7.44
C ILE A 93 11.77 12.45 -8.82
N MET A 94 11.03 11.97 -9.83
CA MET A 94 11.50 11.88 -11.21
C MET A 94 11.66 13.26 -11.86
N GLU A 95 10.75 14.19 -11.62
CA GLU A 95 10.83 15.58 -12.15
C GLU A 95 11.95 16.37 -11.48
N ALA A 96 12.25 16.11 -10.21
CA ALA A 96 13.39 16.71 -9.50
C ALA A 96 14.72 16.02 -9.81
N GLU A 97 14.73 14.97 -10.63
CA GLU A 97 15.92 14.19 -11.01
C GLU A 97 16.79 13.77 -9.82
N LEU A 98 16.13 13.34 -8.71
CA LEU A 98 16.87 12.93 -7.51
C LEU A 98 17.77 11.72 -7.80
N ASP A 99 19.00 11.74 -7.29
CA ASP A 99 19.95 10.63 -7.49
C ASP A 99 19.63 9.44 -6.59
N ILE A 100 18.52 8.76 -6.89
CA ILE A 100 18.05 7.55 -6.22
C ILE A 100 17.63 6.47 -7.22
N ARG A 101 17.64 5.22 -6.77
CA ARG A 101 17.00 4.09 -7.45
C ARG A 101 15.61 3.88 -6.87
N LEU A 102 14.61 4.45 -7.54
CA LEU A 102 13.22 4.37 -7.11
C LEU A 102 12.55 3.08 -7.55
N ARG A 103 11.82 2.44 -6.64
CA ARG A 103 10.84 1.40 -6.92
C ARG A 103 9.49 1.79 -6.33
N VAL A 104 8.39 1.62 -7.08
CA VAL A 104 7.04 1.84 -6.57
C VAL A 104 6.23 0.57 -6.76
N LEU A 105 5.67 0.05 -5.68
CA LEU A 105 4.81 -1.13 -5.70
C LEU A 105 3.37 -0.73 -5.34
N ILE A 106 2.44 -1.10 -6.21
CA ILE A 106 1.01 -0.82 -5.99
C ILE A 106 0.22 -2.10 -6.16
N PRO A 107 -0.18 -2.76 -5.07
CA PRO A 107 -1.21 -3.78 -5.12
C PRO A 107 -2.56 -3.10 -5.41
N ALA A 108 -3.10 -3.32 -6.61
CA ALA A 108 -4.34 -2.74 -7.10
C ALA A 108 -5.43 -3.82 -7.15
N VAL A 109 -6.46 -3.65 -6.35
CA VAL A 109 -7.55 -4.63 -6.16
C VAL A 109 -8.88 -3.92 -5.95
N GLU A 110 -9.96 -4.66 -6.09
CA GLU A 110 -11.27 -4.27 -5.59
C GLU A 110 -11.73 -5.31 -4.56
N ASN A 111 -12.16 -4.85 -3.38
CA ASN A 111 -12.71 -5.72 -2.34
C ASN A 111 -14.22 -5.86 -2.56
N SER A 112 -14.61 -6.93 -3.23
CA SER A 112 -15.98 -7.15 -3.71
C SER A 112 -16.65 -8.36 -3.05
N VAL A 113 -17.97 -8.40 -3.16
CA VAL A 113 -18.81 -9.52 -2.68
C VAL A 113 -19.12 -10.45 -3.84
N SER A 114 -18.71 -11.70 -3.72
CA SER A 114 -19.09 -12.76 -4.67
C SER A 114 -18.94 -14.15 -4.04
N GLY A 115 -19.32 -15.18 -4.77
CA GLY A 115 -19.14 -16.57 -4.33
C GLY A 115 -17.67 -16.99 -4.17
N SER A 116 -16.76 -16.30 -4.82
CA SER A 116 -15.29 -16.52 -4.73
C SER A 116 -14.58 -15.65 -3.70
N ALA A 117 -15.29 -14.76 -2.98
CA ALA A 117 -14.71 -13.88 -1.99
C ALA A 117 -13.98 -14.67 -0.88
N PHE A 118 -12.91 -14.11 -0.33
CA PHE A 118 -12.29 -14.64 0.88
C PHE A 118 -13.22 -14.42 2.09
N ARG A 119 -13.08 -15.24 3.11
CA ARG A 119 -14.06 -15.35 4.20
C ARG A 119 -13.41 -15.15 5.55
N PRO A 120 -14.16 -14.64 6.55
CA PRO A 120 -13.72 -14.75 7.94
C PRO A 120 -13.42 -16.20 8.30
N GLY A 121 -12.29 -16.44 8.97
CA GLY A 121 -11.78 -17.78 9.30
C GLY A 121 -10.91 -18.44 8.24
N ASP A 122 -10.83 -17.89 7.02
CA ASP A 122 -9.85 -18.37 6.03
C ASP A 122 -8.43 -18.18 6.57
N VAL A 123 -7.55 -19.15 6.30
CA VAL A 123 -6.11 -19.07 6.61
C VAL A 123 -5.33 -19.00 5.32
N ILE A 124 -4.68 -17.86 5.10
CA ILE A 124 -3.94 -17.57 3.87
C ILE A 124 -2.44 -17.60 4.15
N LYS A 125 -1.68 -18.35 3.35
CA LYS A 125 -0.22 -18.29 3.37
C LYS A 125 0.24 -17.04 2.64
N THR A 126 1.07 -16.23 3.28
CA THR A 126 1.59 -14.99 2.71
C THR A 126 2.88 -15.22 1.92
N ARG A 127 3.33 -14.20 1.13
CA ARG A 127 4.61 -14.22 0.44
C ARG A 127 5.80 -14.47 1.39
N SER A 128 5.74 -13.97 2.60
CA SER A 128 6.80 -14.19 3.61
C SER A 128 6.84 -15.61 4.18
N GLY A 129 5.89 -16.47 3.79
CA GLY A 129 5.73 -17.84 4.28
C GLY A 129 4.94 -17.98 5.57
N LYS A 130 4.60 -16.89 6.24
CA LYS A 130 3.70 -16.86 7.40
C LYS A 130 2.26 -17.13 6.96
N THR A 131 1.44 -17.59 7.90
CA THR A 131 -0.01 -17.72 7.69
C THR A 131 -0.75 -16.61 8.42
N VAL A 132 -1.83 -16.12 7.82
CA VAL A 132 -2.72 -15.11 8.39
C VAL A 132 -4.13 -15.66 8.42
N GLU A 133 -4.75 -15.69 9.57
CA GLU A 133 -6.19 -15.96 9.73
C GLU A 133 -6.98 -14.67 9.48
N ILE A 134 -8.01 -14.75 8.68
CA ILE A 134 -8.87 -13.64 8.33
C ILE A 134 -9.93 -13.46 9.43
N GLY A 135 -9.75 -12.49 10.29
CA GLY A 135 -10.72 -12.14 11.31
C GLY A 135 -11.83 -11.22 10.81
N ASN A 136 -11.55 -10.44 9.75
CA ASN A 136 -12.47 -9.47 9.17
C ASN A 136 -12.05 -9.16 7.73
N THR A 137 -12.96 -9.32 6.77
CA THR A 137 -12.68 -9.07 5.34
C THR A 137 -12.58 -7.57 5.01
N ASP A 138 -13.07 -6.69 5.88
CA ASP A 138 -12.89 -5.23 5.80
C ASP A 138 -11.49 -4.77 6.28
N ALA A 139 -10.62 -5.71 6.59
CA ALA A 139 -9.20 -5.47 6.89
C ALA A 139 -8.28 -5.89 5.72
N GLU A 140 -8.74 -5.70 4.50
CA GLU A 140 -8.13 -6.10 3.22
C GLU A 140 -6.81 -5.36 2.93
N GLY A 141 -6.74 -4.08 3.32
CA GLY A 141 -5.59 -3.22 3.02
C GLY A 141 -4.29 -3.77 3.59
N ARG A 142 -4.28 -4.24 4.84
CA ARG A 142 -3.10 -4.87 5.44
C ARG A 142 -2.70 -6.17 4.76
N LEU A 143 -3.63 -6.88 4.16
CA LEU A 143 -3.36 -8.12 3.42
C LEU A 143 -2.61 -7.82 2.12
N ILE A 144 -3.11 -6.89 1.31
CA ILE A 144 -2.45 -6.55 0.05
C ILE A 144 -1.08 -5.88 0.27
N LEU A 145 -0.93 -5.10 1.36
CA LEU A 145 0.36 -4.51 1.73
C LEU A 145 1.36 -5.56 2.22
N CYS A 146 0.91 -6.61 2.89
CA CYS A 146 1.75 -7.67 3.43
C CYS A 146 2.63 -8.32 2.36
N ASP A 147 2.07 -8.72 1.21
CA ASP A 147 2.84 -9.32 0.13
C ASP A 147 3.74 -8.30 -0.58
N ALA A 148 3.25 -7.07 -0.78
CA ALA A 148 4.03 -5.99 -1.39
C ALA A 148 5.23 -5.56 -0.53
N LEU A 149 5.06 -5.47 0.79
CA LEU A 149 6.14 -5.19 1.75
C LEU A 149 7.15 -6.33 1.80
N ALA A 150 6.69 -7.60 1.79
CA ALA A 150 7.57 -8.76 1.75
C ALA A 150 8.41 -8.79 0.46
N GLU A 151 7.83 -8.43 -0.69
CA GLU A 151 8.56 -8.27 -1.95
C GLU A 151 9.59 -7.16 -1.87
N ALA A 152 9.19 -5.97 -1.42
CA ALA A 152 10.08 -4.82 -1.31
C ALA A 152 11.29 -5.09 -0.42
N SER A 153 11.10 -5.79 0.70
CA SER A 153 12.16 -6.08 1.66
C SER A 153 13.27 -6.98 1.12
N GLN A 154 12.97 -7.80 0.09
CA GLN A 154 13.97 -8.67 -0.54
C GLN A 154 15.10 -7.89 -1.23
N GLU A 155 14.83 -6.67 -1.69
CA GLU A 155 15.87 -5.80 -2.28
C GLU A 155 16.69 -5.03 -1.25
N SER A 156 16.35 -5.13 0.04
CA SER A 156 17.01 -4.39 1.13
C SER A 156 17.15 -2.89 0.82
N PRO A 157 16.05 -2.16 0.61
CA PRO A 157 16.12 -0.73 0.34
C PRO A 157 16.65 0.04 1.54
N GLY A 158 17.38 1.15 1.28
CA GLY A 158 17.83 2.07 2.34
C GLY A 158 16.67 2.81 3.00
N LEU A 159 15.61 3.08 2.22
CA LEU A 159 14.37 3.67 2.71
C LEU A 159 13.17 2.95 2.10
N MET A 160 12.21 2.55 2.93
CA MET A 160 10.95 1.98 2.50
C MET A 160 9.81 2.71 3.20
N ILE A 161 8.85 3.22 2.40
CA ILE A 161 7.68 3.95 2.89
C ILE A 161 6.44 3.32 2.29
N ASP A 162 5.46 2.99 3.13
CA ASP A 162 4.13 2.64 2.67
C ASP A 162 3.11 3.71 3.04
N ILE A 163 2.13 3.92 2.16
CA ILE A 163 1.05 4.89 2.34
C ILE A 163 -0.28 4.19 2.09
N ALA A 164 -1.21 4.35 3.05
CA ALA A 164 -2.48 3.66 3.01
C ALA A 164 -3.60 4.42 3.71
N THR A 165 -4.78 4.40 3.13
CA THR A 165 -6.04 4.73 3.79
C THR A 165 -6.50 3.53 4.61
N LEU A 166 -5.75 3.18 5.67
CA LEU A 166 -5.77 1.83 6.24
C LEU A 166 -6.94 1.59 7.20
N THR A 167 -7.14 2.47 8.17
CA THR A 167 -8.21 2.31 9.17
C THR A 167 -8.82 3.66 9.57
N GLY A 168 -10.11 3.65 9.94
CA GLY A 168 -10.78 4.82 10.51
C GLY A 168 -10.22 5.25 11.88
N ALA A 169 -9.46 4.40 12.56
CA ALA A 169 -8.87 4.69 13.87
C ALA A 169 -7.93 5.90 13.82
N ALA A 170 -7.13 6.05 12.77
CA ALA A 170 -6.25 7.20 12.59
C ALA A 170 -7.06 8.51 12.50
N ARG A 171 -8.17 8.51 11.75
CA ARG A 171 -9.06 9.66 11.66
C ARG A 171 -9.75 9.99 12.99
N VAL A 172 -10.11 8.98 13.76
CA VAL A 172 -10.69 9.20 15.11
C VAL A 172 -9.65 9.80 16.05
N ALA A 173 -8.39 9.37 15.95
CA ALA A 173 -7.31 9.85 16.80
C ALA A 173 -6.84 11.27 16.45
N LEU A 174 -6.72 11.59 15.14
CA LEU A 174 -6.01 12.79 14.66
C LEU A 174 -6.89 13.76 13.86
N GLY A 175 -8.14 13.39 13.55
CA GLY A 175 -8.99 14.16 12.63
C GLY A 175 -8.70 13.82 11.17
N THR A 176 -9.11 14.72 10.27
CA THR A 176 -9.03 14.52 8.82
C THR A 176 -7.85 15.23 8.16
N GLU A 177 -7.20 16.14 8.87
CA GLU A 177 -6.16 17.02 8.33
C GLU A 177 -4.75 16.57 8.68
N VAL A 178 -4.58 15.77 9.75
CA VAL A 178 -3.28 15.31 10.21
C VAL A 178 -3.10 13.82 9.89
N ALA A 179 -2.08 13.49 9.12
CA ALA A 179 -1.79 12.10 8.80
C ALA A 179 -1.00 11.40 9.92
N ALA A 180 -1.40 10.17 10.24
CA ALA A 180 -0.67 9.33 11.19
C ALA A 180 0.63 8.82 10.56
N MET A 181 1.75 8.92 11.27
CA MET A 181 3.04 8.38 10.89
C MET A 181 3.50 7.35 11.92
N PHE A 182 4.02 6.22 11.43
CA PHE A 182 4.71 5.21 12.21
C PHE A 182 6.09 4.97 11.60
N THR A 183 7.12 4.88 12.40
CA THR A 183 8.46 4.57 11.91
C THR A 183 9.31 3.95 13.01
N ASN A 184 10.24 3.08 12.62
CA ASN A 184 11.27 2.49 13.48
C ASN A 184 12.61 3.23 13.40
N ASN A 185 12.65 4.40 12.74
CA ASN A 185 13.82 5.24 12.61
C ASN A 185 13.57 6.60 13.25
N GLU A 186 14.26 6.89 14.35
CA GLU A 186 14.08 8.12 15.13
C GLU A 186 14.50 9.36 14.36
N GLU A 187 15.63 9.30 13.65
CA GLU A 187 16.18 10.40 12.89
C GLU A 187 15.23 10.82 11.74
N LEU A 188 14.71 9.82 11.01
CA LEU A 188 13.69 10.03 9.98
C LEU A 188 12.39 10.61 10.56
N ALA A 189 11.98 10.15 11.75
CA ALA A 189 10.78 10.67 12.41
C ALA A 189 10.90 12.17 12.72
N GLU A 190 12.05 12.57 13.25
CA GLU A 190 12.32 13.97 13.59
C GLU A 190 12.36 14.84 12.34
N GLU A 191 13.07 14.39 11.30
CA GLU A 191 13.17 15.11 10.03
C GLU A 191 11.82 15.29 9.36
N LEU A 192 11.04 14.22 9.21
CA LEU A 192 9.70 14.29 8.63
C LEU A 192 8.75 15.17 9.45
N SER A 193 8.81 15.12 10.78
CA SER A 193 8.00 15.96 11.64
C SER A 193 8.35 17.45 11.45
N ASN A 194 9.63 17.78 11.40
CA ASN A 194 10.08 19.16 11.16
C ASN A 194 9.65 19.65 9.77
N GLN A 195 9.86 18.84 8.71
CA GLN A 195 9.46 19.19 7.36
C GLN A 195 7.94 19.33 7.22
N SER A 196 7.16 18.51 7.91
CA SER A 196 5.71 18.57 7.87
C SER A 196 5.16 19.95 8.32
N VAL A 197 5.81 20.56 9.30
CA VAL A 197 5.47 21.91 9.75
C VAL A 197 5.88 22.98 8.75
N VAL A 198 7.10 22.87 8.21
CA VAL A 198 7.64 23.82 7.23
C VAL A 198 6.81 23.84 5.95
N GLN A 199 6.40 22.65 5.49
CA GLN A 199 5.64 22.47 4.24
C GLN A 199 4.13 22.64 4.43
N GLN A 200 3.65 22.83 5.67
CA GLN A 200 2.23 22.90 6.00
C GLN A 200 1.45 21.64 5.59
N ASP A 201 2.12 20.47 5.64
CA ASP A 201 1.55 19.15 5.39
C ASP A 201 1.73 18.29 6.67
N PRO A 202 0.81 18.43 7.66
CA PRO A 202 1.05 17.97 9.01
C PRO A 202 1.04 16.45 9.12
N LEU A 203 2.08 15.92 9.77
CA LEU A 203 2.20 14.53 10.18
C LEU A 203 2.23 14.44 11.70
N TRP A 204 1.65 13.38 12.25
CA TRP A 204 1.74 13.09 13.69
C TRP A 204 2.28 11.68 13.91
N ARG A 205 3.42 11.60 14.59
CA ARG A 205 4.01 10.31 14.93
C ARG A 205 3.22 9.64 16.05
N LEU A 206 2.79 8.41 15.78
CA LEU A 206 2.23 7.48 16.77
C LEU A 206 3.28 6.42 17.13
N PRO A 207 3.26 5.90 18.37
CA PRO A 207 4.25 4.94 18.83
C PRO A 207 4.09 3.58 18.14
N LEU A 208 5.22 2.94 17.80
CA LEU A 208 5.27 1.51 17.54
C LEU A 208 5.45 0.81 18.88
N TRP A 209 4.38 0.25 19.41
CA TRP A 209 4.44 -0.50 20.67
C TRP A 209 4.79 -1.95 20.38
N GLY A 210 5.93 -2.41 20.90
CA GLY A 210 6.30 -3.82 20.86
C GLY A 210 5.53 -4.59 21.92
N GLY A 211 4.51 -5.36 21.50
CA GLY A 211 3.74 -6.24 22.38
C GLY A 211 4.43 -7.58 22.59
#